data_462b5776c4dcbc66ff2ad50f4beb8351
#
_entry.id   462b5776c4dcbc66ff2ad50f4beb8351
#
_cell.length_a   1.000
_cell.length_b   1.000
_cell.length_c   1.000
_cell.angle_alpha   90.00
_cell.angle_beta   90.00
_cell.angle_gamma   90.00
#
_symmetry.space_group_name_H-M   'P 1'
#
loop_
_entity.id
_entity.type
_entity.pdbx_description
1 polymer ?
#
loop_
_entity_poly.entity_id
_entity_poly.type
_entity_poly.pdbx_seq_one_letter_code
_entity_poly.pdbx_strand_id
1 'polypeptide(L)'
;MVDLDHDHARFRELISQWIELGKGDESVDGSVAPAAIGYCFGGMAVIEAVRGGLPLSGVVSFHGLLQTGEDPSPAAFGAVRPPLLPADNLYNTQTIVRIENGAEDHLVSLESKQRFFEEMNQAGVDWSFHEHARTPHGFALPARIGAPGHLYEPADRRSTQNMLSLFREVFPHVSQRSVEFNAAGTRIP
;
A
#
# COMPACT_ATOMS: atom_id res chain seq x y z
N MET A 1 4.88 1.50 -17.38
CA MET A 1 5.23 1.64 -15.96
C MET A 1 5.99 2.93 -15.70
N VAL A 2 7.04 3.24 -16.50
CA VAL A 2 7.84 4.47 -16.37
C VAL A 2 6.98 5.75 -16.49
N ASP A 3 5.97 5.75 -17.35
CA ASP A 3 5.14 6.94 -17.59
C ASP A 3 4.26 7.33 -16.40
N LEU A 4 3.80 6.35 -15.60
CA LEU A 4 2.96 6.64 -14.43
C LEU A 4 3.74 7.22 -13.25
N ASP A 5 5.04 6.93 -13.16
CA ASP A 5 5.92 7.52 -12.15
C ASP A 5 6.14 9.03 -12.36
N HIS A 6 5.91 9.50 -13.58
CA HIS A 6 6.11 10.90 -13.97
C HIS A 6 4.80 11.68 -14.08
N ASP A 7 3.65 10.99 -14.13
CA ASP A 7 2.33 11.60 -14.23
C ASP A 7 1.45 11.15 -13.07
N HIS A 8 1.66 11.76 -11.91
CA HIS A 8 0.90 11.46 -10.68
C HIS A 8 -0.61 11.67 -10.86
N ALA A 9 -1.00 12.70 -11.63
CA ALA A 9 -2.41 12.97 -11.88
C ALA A 9 -3.05 11.81 -12.64
N ARG A 10 -2.40 11.36 -13.70
CA ARG A 10 -2.85 10.21 -14.49
C ARG A 10 -2.84 8.91 -13.67
N PHE A 11 -1.82 8.73 -12.83
CA PHE A 11 -1.72 7.56 -11.97
C PHE A 11 -2.89 7.50 -10.97
N ARG A 12 -3.18 8.60 -10.28
CA ARG A 12 -4.29 8.73 -9.34
C ARG A 12 -5.65 8.57 -10.03
N GLU A 13 -5.81 9.10 -11.24
CA GLU A 13 -7.01 8.90 -12.06
C GLU A 13 -7.24 7.41 -12.37
N LEU A 14 -6.22 6.68 -12.80
CA LEU A 14 -6.33 5.24 -13.08
C LEU A 14 -6.70 4.45 -11.82
N ILE A 15 -6.09 4.74 -10.67
CA ILE A 15 -6.42 4.09 -9.41
C ILE A 15 -7.88 4.38 -9.05
N SER A 16 -8.34 5.62 -9.19
CA SER A 16 -9.73 6.00 -8.94
C SER A 16 -10.70 5.22 -9.83
N GLN A 17 -10.41 5.07 -11.12
CA GLN A 17 -11.22 4.29 -12.05
C GLN A 17 -11.33 2.82 -11.62
N TRP A 18 -10.24 2.22 -11.15
CA TRP A 18 -10.26 0.85 -10.63
C TRP A 18 -11.09 0.70 -9.35
N ILE A 19 -11.02 1.68 -8.44
CA ILE A 19 -11.85 1.70 -7.24
C ILE A 19 -13.34 1.76 -7.61
N GLU A 20 -13.72 2.66 -8.51
CA GLU A 20 -15.12 2.80 -8.93
C GLU A 20 -15.62 1.57 -9.71
N LEU A 21 -14.78 0.97 -10.53
CA LEU A 21 -15.11 -0.29 -11.21
C LEU A 21 -15.38 -1.42 -10.19
N GLY A 22 -14.51 -1.54 -9.17
CA GLY A 22 -14.69 -2.54 -8.11
C GLY A 22 -15.96 -2.29 -7.28
N LYS A 23 -16.26 -1.05 -6.94
CA LYS A 23 -17.47 -0.68 -6.21
C LYS A 23 -18.76 -0.92 -7.01
N GLY A 24 -18.67 -0.91 -8.35
CA GLY A 24 -19.79 -1.21 -9.25
C GLY A 24 -20.09 -2.70 -9.41
N ASP A 25 -19.26 -3.60 -8.89
CA ASP A 25 -19.52 -5.04 -8.95
C ASP A 25 -20.63 -5.43 -7.97
N GLU A 26 -21.59 -6.21 -8.42
CA GLU A 26 -22.77 -6.63 -7.63
C GLU A 26 -22.44 -7.49 -6.40
N SER A 27 -21.25 -8.08 -6.35
CA SER A 27 -20.75 -8.84 -5.20
C SER A 27 -20.12 -7.97 -4.10
N VAL A 28 -19.97 -6.66 -4.36
CA VAL A 28 -19.30 -5.69 -3.48
C VAL A 28 -20.34 -4.73 -2.89
N ASP A 29 -20.25 -4.48 -1.59
CA ASP A 29 -21.01 -3.40 -0.97
C ASP A 29 -20.34 -2.04 -1.31
N GLY A 30 -20.76 -1.43 -2.40
CA GLY A 30 -20.22 -0.16 -2.90
C GLY A 30 -20.45 1.05 -1.96
N SER A 31 -21.25 0.88 -0.89
CA SER A 31 -21.47 1.94 0.11
C SER A 31 -20.34 2.03 1.14
N VAL A 32 -19.52 0.99 1.24
CA VAL A 32 -18.39 0.92 2.16
C VAL A 32 -17.11 1.37 1.45
N ALA A 33 -16.34 2.27 2.07
CA ALA A 33 -15.03 2.65 1.56
C ALA A 33 -14.08 1.43 1.57
N PRO A 34 -13.50 1.04 0.43
CA PRO A 34 -12.64 -0.14 0.36
C PRO A 34 -11.30 0.09 1.09
N ALA A 35 -10.66 -0.99 1.50
CA ALA A 35 -9.23 -0.98 1.82
C ALA A 35 -8.44 -1.45 0.60
N ALA A 36 -7.19 -0.98 0.50
CA ALA A 36 -6.29 -1.36 -0.59
C ALA A 36 -4.96 -1.93 -0.06
N ILE A 37 -4.44 -2.93 -0.76
CA ILE A 37 -3.09 -3.44 -0.52
C ILE A 37 -2.28 -3.38 -1.81
N GLY A 38 -0.98 -3.20 -1.66
CA GLY A 38 -0.10 -3.18 -2.81
C GLY A 38 1.31 -3.68 -2.49
N TYR A 39 1.93 -4.33 -3.46
CA TYR A 39 3.27 -4.89 -3.35
C TYR A 39 4.20 -4.20 -4.35
N CYS A 40 5.39 -3.82 -3.93
CA CYS A 40 6.38 -3.16 -4.79
C CYS A 40 5.79 -1.90 -5.45
N PHE A 41 5.68 -1.87 -6.77
CA PHE A 41 5.01 -0.79 -7.51
C PHE A 41 3.54 -0.60 -7.06
N GLY A 42 2.82 -1.69 -6.78
CA GLY A 42 1.48 -1.60 -6.21
C GLY A 42 1.46 -0.97 -4.81
N GLY A 43 2.53 -1.16 -4.03
CA GLY A 43 2.72 -0.48 -2.75
C GLY A 43 2.86 1.04 -2.91
N MET A 44 3.58 1.50 -3.93
CA MET A 44 3.62 2.90 -4.31
C MET A 44 2.24 3.41 -4.76
N ALA A 45 1.50 2.60 -5.53
CA ALA A 45 0.18 2.97 -6.01
C ALA A 45 -0.81 3.26 -4.89
N VAL A 46 -0.84 2.45 -3.83
CA VAL A 46 -1.75 2.69 -2.70
C VAL A 46 -1.34 3.94 -1.89
N ILE A 47 -0.04 4.27 -1.83
CA ILE A 47 0.43 5.53 -1.23
C ILE A 47 -0.01 6.72 -2.10
N GLU A 48 0.09 6.61 -3.42
CA GLU A 48 -0.41 7.65 -4.33
C GLU A 48 -1.92 7.84 -4.25
N ALA A 49 -2.67 6.77 -3.99
CA ALA A 49 -4.10 6.89 -3.70
C ALA A 49 -4.38 7.75 -2.46
N VAL A 50 -3.59 7.58 -1.39
CA VAL A 50 -3.70 8.41 -0.17
C VAL A 50 -3.34 9.86 -0.48
N ARG A 51 -2.25 10.12 -1.20
CA ARG A 51 -1.84 11.45 -1.66
C ARG A 51 -2.89 12.13 -2.54
N GLY A 52 -3.59 11.34 -3.35
CA GLY A 52 -4.69 11.81 -4.18
C GLY A 52 -6.02 12.01 -3.46
N GLY A 53 -6.08 11.73 -2.16
CA GLY A 53 -7.32 11.86 -1.37
C GLY A 53 -8.41 10.86 -1.73
N LEU A 54 -8.04 9.72 -2.33
CA LEU A 54 -9.03 8.73 -2.76
C LEU A 54 -9.78 8.11 -1.57
N PRO A 55 -11.06 7.74 -1.73
CA PRO A 55 -11.92 7.31 -0.63
C PRO A 55 -11.61 5.86 -0.21
N LEU A 56 -10.51 5.67 0.50
CA LEU A 56 -10.08 4.40 1.08
C LEU A 56 -10.23 4.43 2.61
N SER A 57 -10.66 3.32 3.20
CA SER A 57 -10.72 3.16 4.65
C SER A 57 -9.35 2.86 5.25
N GLY A 58 -8.50 2.16 4.52
CA GLY A 58 -7.14 1.86 4.93
C GLY A 58 -6.28 1.33 3.79
N VAL A 59 -4.98 1.50 3.89
CA VAL A 59 -4.03 0.97 2.92
C VAL A 59 -2.88 0.23 3.60
N VAL A 60 -2.37 -0.82 2.95
CA VAL A 60 -1.11 -1.47 3.33
C VAL A 60 -0.18 -1.51 2.13
N SER A 61 0.98 -0.90 2.29
CA SER A 61 2.06 -0.95 1.31
C SER A 61 3.11 -1.96 1.75
N PHE A 62 3.29 -3.04 1.00
CA PHE A 62 4.33 -4.03 1.21
C PHE A 62 5.52 -3.72 0.32
N HIS A 63 6.67 -3.43 0.91
CA HIS A 63 7.91 -3.05 0.21
C HIS A 63 7.66 -2.09 -0.97
N GLY A 64 6.76 -1.14 -0.76
CA GLY A 64 6.44 -0.11 -1.74
C GLY A 64 7.49 1.00 -1.75
N LEU A 65 7.63 1.63 -2.90
CA LEU A 65 8.49 2.80 -3.02
C LEU A 65 7.80 4.00 -2.36
N LEU A 66 8.50 4.65 -1.44
CA LEU A 66 7.95 5.77 -0.65
C LEU A 66 8.18 7.13 -1.30
N GLN A 67 8.82 7.15 -2.45
CA GLN A 67 9.40 8.32 -3.06
C GLN A 67 8.39 9.44 -3.26
N THR A 68 8.82 10.63 -2.89
CA THR A 68 8.14 11.91 -3.08
C THR A 68 8.75 12.63 -4.28
N GLY A 69 8.81 12.12 -5.43
CA GLY A 69 9.27 12.83 -6.62
C GLY A 69 10.69 13.44 -6.62
N GLU A 70 11.22 13.80 -5.45
CA GLU A 70 12.55 14.37 -5.28
C GLU A 70 13.62 13.34 -4.91
N ASP A 71 13.26 12.11 -4.67
CA ASP A 71 14.23 11.08 -4.30
C ASP A 71 15.11 10.78 -5.52
N PRO A 72 16.40 11.15 -5.47
CA PRO A 72 17.33 10.86 -6.54
C PRO A 72 17.74 9.39 -6.58
N SER A 73 16.99 8.48 -5.96
CA SER A 73 17.34 7.07 -6.04
C SER A 73 17.38 6.68 -7.52
N PRO A 74 18.54 6.78 -8.17
CA PRO A 74 18.67 6.47 -9.59
C PRO A 74 18.50 4.99 -9.84
N ALA A 75 18.45 4.25 -8.75
CA ALA A 75 18.61 2.82 -8.79
C ALA A 75 17.32 2.09 -9.17
N ALA A 76 16.16 2.61 -8.83
CA ALA A 76 14.95 1.81 -9.04
C ALA A 76 14.58 1.68 -10.52
N PHE A 77 14.66 2.77 -11.30
CA PHE A 77 14.22 2.75 -12.71
C PHE A 77 14.91 3.79 -13.60
N GLY A 78 16.01 4.39 -13.14
CA GLY A 78 16.79 5.33 -13.95
C GLY A 78 16.13 6.67 -14.23
N ALA A 79 15.05 7.00 -13.54
CA ALA A 79 14.28 8.20 -13.79
C ALA A 79 14.44 9.23 -12.67
N VAL A 80 14.77 10.47 -13.04
CA VAL A 80 14.64 11.62 -12.15
C VAL A 80 13.16 11.92 -12.02
N ARG A 81 12.61 11.77 -10.82
CA ARG A 81 11.21 12.08 -10.55
C ARG A 81 11.01 13.58 -10.34
N PRO A 82 9.96 14.16 -10.89
CA PRO A 82 9.63 15.53 -10.56
C PRO A 82 9.29 15.64 -9.08
N PRO A 83 9.60 16.78 -8.42
CA PRO A 83 9.20 17.01 -7.06
C PRO A 83 7.67 16.93 -6.94
N LEU A 84 7.18 16.21 -5.94
CA LEU A 84 5.78 16.32 -5.53
C LEU A 84 5.56 17.73 -4.99
N LEU A 85 4.72 18.48 -5.68
CA LEU A 85 4.27 19.76 -5.16
C LEU A 85 3.22 19.48 -4.07
N PRO A 86 3.43 19.90 -2.82
CA PRO A 86 2.46 19.71 -1.74
C PRO A 86 1.07 20.23 -2.09
N ALA A 87 0.98 21.23 -2.98
CA ALA A 87 -0.29 21.78 -3.47
C ALA A 87 -1.15 20.78 -4.27
N ASP A 88 -0.54 19.74 -4.83
CA ASP A 88 -1.25 18.74 -5.64
C ASP A 88 -1.73 17.54 -4.80
N ASN A 89 -1.38 17.51 -3.52
CA ASN A 89 -1.75 16.43 -2.62
C ASN A 89 -2.99 16.79 -1.80
N LEU A 90 -4.02 15.95 -1.89
CA LEU A 90 -5.33 16.19 -1.29
C LEU A 90 -5.58 15.41 0.00
N TYR A 91 -4.73 14.51 0.37
CA TYR A 91 -4.79 13.57 1.49
C TYR A 91 -6.17 13.33 2.12
N ASN A 92 -6.61 12.08 2.10
CA ASN A 92 -7.76 11.67 2.89
C ASN A 92 -7.30 11.28 4.31
N THR A 93 -7.48 12.16 5.28
CA THR A 93 -7.07 11.92 6.67
C THR A 93 -7.90 10.87 7.41
N GLN A 94 -8.96 10.34 6.78
CA GLN A 94 -9.73 9.22 7.32
C GLN A 94 -9.13 7.86 6.92
N THR A 95 -8.18 7.84 6.00
CA THR A 95 -7.49 6.62 5.56
C THR A 95 -6.38 6.26 6.56
N ILE A 96 -6.40 5.05 7.09
CA ILE A 96 -5.30 4.54 7.93
C ILE A 96 -4.23 3.93 7.02
N VAL A 97 -2.97 4.35 7.19
CA VAL A 97 -1.85 3.94 6.34
C VAL A 97 -0.91 3.03 7.10
N ARG A 98 -0.62 1.86 6.56
CA ARG A 98 0.42 0.95 7.09
C ARG A 98 1.46 0.64 6.04
N ILE A 99 2.71 0.81 6.45
CA ILE A 99 3.88 0.51 5.62
C ILE A 99 4.60 -0.69 6.22
N GLU A 100 4.82 -1.69 5.41
CA GLU A 100 5.58 -2.90 5.73
C GLU A 100 6.85 -2.91 4.88
N ASN A 101 8.00 -2.57 5.48
CA ASN A 101 9.26 -2.34 4.80
C ASN A 101 10.34 -3.32 5.24
N GLY A 102 11.22 -3.69 4.33
CA GLY A 102 12.43 -4.44 4.66
C GLY A 102 13.58 -3.53 5.06
N ALA A 103 14.28 -3.83 6.17
CA ALA A 103 15.40 -3.02 6.62
C ALA A 103 16.60 -3.03 5.65
N GLU A 104 16.69 -4.05 4.80
CA GLU A 104 17.71 -4.19 3.75
C GLU A 104 17.13 -3.92 2.35
N ASP A 105 16.00 -3.19 2.28
CA ASP A 105 15.41 -2.79 1.01
C ASP A 105 16.25 -1.67 0.38
N HIS A 106 17.01 -2.03 -0.65
CA HIS A 106 17.90 -1.12 -1.37
C HIS A 106 17.17 -0.07 -2.22
N LEU A 107 15.85 -0.23 -2.42
CA LEU A 107 15.00 0.72 -3.15
C LEU A 107 14.36 1.77 -2.25
N VAL A 108 14.45 1.59 -0.92
CA VAL A 108 13.86 2.48 0.08
C VAL A 108 14.96 3.04 0.98
N SER A 109 15.49 4.19 0.60
CA SER A 109 16.57 4.86 1.33
C SER A 109 16.10 5.39 2.68
N LEU A 110 17.05 5.62 3.60
CA LEU A 110 16.74 6.26 4.89
C LEU A 110 16.12 7.65 4.67
N GLU A 111 16.61 8.37 3.67
CA GLU A 111 16.11 9.70 3.33
C GLU A 111 14.66 9.64 2.83
N SER A 112 14.30 8.69 1.98
CA SER A 112 12.91 8.53 1.53
C SER A 112 11.97 8.17 2.67
N LYS A 113 12.44 7.38 3.66
CA LYS A 113 11.68 7.09 4.88
C LYS A 113 11.43 8.35 5.70
N GLN A 114 12.46 9.15 5.93
CA GLN A 114 12.34 10.38 6.70
C GLN A 114 11.37 11.38 6.04
N ARG A 115 11.48 11.57 4.74
CA ARG A 115 10.57 12.43 3.96
C ARG A 115 9.12 11.93 4.04
N PHE A 116 8.92 10.63 3.92
CA PHE A 116 7.60 10.03 4.07
C PHE A 116 7.00 10.29 5.47
N PHE A 117 7.80 10.15 6.54
CA PHE A 117 7.33 10.41 7.90
C PHE A 117 6.94 11.89 8.09
N GLU A 118 7.76 12.80 7.58
CA GLU A 118 7.47 14.24 7.61
C GLU A 118 6.20 14.56 6.82
N GLU A 119 6.07 14.02 5.62
CA GLU A 119 4.91 14.18 4.75
C GLU A 119 3.62 13.74 5.43
N MET A 120 3.57 12.50 5.94
CA MET A 120 2.37 11.95 6.58
C MET A 120 2.00 12.70 7.87
N ASN A 121 3.00 13.14 8.66
CA ASN A 121 2.78 13.95 9.84
C ASN A 121 2.22 15.33 9.48
N GLN A 122 2.77 16.00 8.47
CA GLN A 122 2.29 17.31 8.02
C GLN A 122 0.87 17.22 7.45
N ALA A 123 0.56 16.14 6.75
CA ALA A 123 -0.76 15.88 6.19
C ALA A 123 -1.82 15.50 7.25
N GLY A 124 -1.42 15.17 8.47
CA GLY A 124 -2.33 14.70 9.53
C GLY A 124 -2.94 13.33 9.26
N VAL A 125 -2.28 12.51 8.46
CA VAL A 125 -2.70 11.13 8.14
C VAL A 125 -2.39 10.23 9.34
N ASP A 126 -3.27 9.29 9.65
CA ASP A 126 -2.99 8.22 10.61
C ASP A 126 -2.15 7.13 9.93
N TRP A 127 -0.90 6.99 10.37
CA TRP A 127 0.04 6.07 9.74
C TRP A 127 0.90 5.28 10.73
N SER A 128 1.36 4.12 10.30
CA SER A 128 2.39 3.33 10.98
C SER A 128 3.38 2.74 10.00
N PHE A 129 4.62 2.53 10.46
CA PHE A 129 5.72 1.99 9.69
C PHE A 129 6.38 0.84 10.44
N HIS A 130 6.38 -0.33 9.82
CA HIS A 130 7.01 -1.53 10.36
C HIS A 130 8.25 -1.89 9.54
N GLU A 131 9.40 -1.86 10.17
CA GLU A 131 10.65 -2.23 9.55
C GLU A 131 11.10 -3.62 10.00
N HIS A 132 11.22 -4.52 9.03
CA HIS A 132 11.58 -5.92 9.27
C HIS A 132 13.08 -6.13 9.10
N ALA A 133 13.79 -6.47 10.19
CA ALA A 133 15.23 -6.69 10.19
C ALA A 133 15.66 -7.79 9.20
N ARG A 134 16.79 -7.61 8.53
CA ARG A 134 17.36 -8.56 7.57
C ARG A 134 16.44 -8.93 6.41
N THR A 135 15.61 -8.02 6.00
CA THR A 135 14.54 -8.26 5.03
C THR A 135 14.78 -7.41 3.78
N PRO A 136 14.95 -8.04 2.61
CA PRO A 136 15.18 -7.32 1.35
C PRO A 136 13.89 -6.82 0.73
N HIS A 137 14.01 -6.09 -0.39
CA HIS A 137 12.89 -5.76 -1.26
C HIS A 137 12.19 -7.03 -1.76
N GLY A 138 10.88 -7.00 -1.93
CA GLY A 138 10.09 -8.12 -2.46
C GLY A 138 9.86 -9.28 -1.48
N PHE A 139 10.08 -9.05 -0.19
CA PHE A 139 10.03 -10.08 0.87
C PHE A 139 8.68 -10.81 1.00
N ALA A 140 7.60 -10.22 0.55
CA ALA A 140 6.25 -10.80 0.59
C ALA A 140 5.83 -11.42 -0.76
N LEU A 141 6.74 -11.51 -1.73
CA LEU A 141 6.47 -12.07 -3.05
C LEU A 141 7.27 -13.37 -3.26
N PRO A 142 6.61 -14.46 -3.70
CA PRO A 142 7.30 -15.71 -3.98
C PRO A 142 8.39 -15.55 -5.06
N ALA A 143 9.56 -16.15 -4.85
CA ALA A 143 10.66 -16.11 -5.82
C ALA A 143 10.27 -16.64 -7.21
N ARG A 144 9.28 -17.53 -7.29
CA ARG A 144 8.78 -18.11 -8.56
C ARG A 144 8.17 -17.09 -9.54
N ILE A 145 7.77 -15.90 -9.06
CA ILE A 145 7.26 -14.83 -9.93
C ILE A 145 8.37 -14.03 -10.61
N GLY A 146 9.64 -14.36 -10.33
CA GLY A 146 10.79 -13.61 -10.80
C GLY A 146 11.10 -12.41 -9.90
N ALA A 147 12.06 -11.58 -10.29
CA ALA A 147 12.36 -10.36 -9.58
C ALA A 147 11.12 -9.43 -9.58
N PRO A 148 10.80 -8.78 -8.45
CA PRO A 148 11.58 -8.66 -7.22
C PRO A 148 11.27 -9.71 -6.14
N GLY A 149 10.69 -10.86 -6.46
CA GLY A 149 10.25 -11.84 -5.48
C GLY A 149 11.40 -12.44 -4.65
N HIS A 150 11.43 -12.13 -3.37
CA HIS A 150 12.42 -12.57 -2.40
C HIS A 150 11.74 -12.99 -1.09
N LEU A 151 10.84 -13.96 -1.15
CA LEU A 151 10.08 -14.36 0.03
C LEU A 151 10.96 -14.59 1.24
N TYR A 152 10.71 -13.83 2.31
CA TYR A 152 11.30 -14.02 3.62
C TYR A 152 10.17 -14.25 4.64
N GLU A 153 9.90 -15.52 4.92
CA GLU A 153 8.72 -15.98 5.68
C GLU A 153 8.49 -15.25 7.01
N PRO A 154 9.51 -14.92 7.84
CA PRO A 154 9.25 -14.21 9.09
C PRO A 154 8.65 -12.82 8.88
N ALA A 155 9.10 -12.09 7.86
CA ALA A 155 8.58 -10.77 7.55
C ALA A 155 7.21 -10.87 6.86
N ASP A 156 7.05 -11.77 5.90
CA ASP A 156 5.78 -12.02 5.21
C ASP A 156 4.66 -12.36 6.20
N ARG A 157 4.90 -13.29 7.11
CA ARG A 157 3.92 -13.67 8.14
C ARG A 157 3.55 -12.50 9.06
N ARG A 158 4.54 -11.70 9.52
CA ARG A 158 4.29 -10.57 10.42
C ARG A 158 3.53 -9.46 9.72
N SER A 159 3.96 -9.08 8.53
CA SER A 159 3.31 -8.04 7.73
C SER A 159 1.87 -8.43 7.34
N THR A 160 1.63 -9.72 7.01
CA THR A 160 0.27 -10.23 6.80
C THR A 160 -0.59 -10.11 8.05
N GLN A 161 -0.05 -10.38 9.24
CA GLN A 161 -0.80 -10.19 10.49
C GLN A 161 -1.12 -8.71 10.76
N ASN A 162 -0.20 -7.80 10.46
CA ASN A 162 -0.42 -6.36 10.56
C ASN A 162 -1.53 -5.90 9.59
N MET A 163 -1.52 -6.40 8.36
CA MET A 163 -2.59 -6.16 7.38
C MET A 163 -3.95 -6.63 7.90
N LEU A 164 -4.02 -7.87 8.40
CA LEU A 164 -5.27 -8.41 8.95
C LEU A 164 -5.74 -7.63 10.19
N SER A 165 -4.82 -7.09 10.98
CA SER A 165 -5.16 -6.20 12.10
C SER A 165 -5.81 -4.92 11.61
N LEU A 166 -5.26 -4.29 10.57
CA LEU A 166 -5.87 -3.11 9.94
C LEU A 166 -7.27 -3.43 9.42
N PHE A 167 -7.45 -4.56 8.73
CA PHE A 167 -8.77 -4.91 8.20
C PHE A 167 -9.82 -5.11 9.30
N ARG A 168 -9.45 -5.65 10.46
CA ARG A 168 -10.36 -5.74 11.60
C ARG A 168 -10.71 -4.38 12.18
N GLU A 169 -9.81 -3.42 12.12
CA GLU A 169 -10.01 -2.05 12.57
C GLU A 169 -10.95 -1.28 11.65
N VAL A 170 -10.70 -1.31 10.33
CA VAL A 170 -11.51 -0.56 9.36
C VAL A 170 -12.82 -1.25 9.01
N PHE A 171 -12.95 -2.58 9.22
CA PHE A 171 -14.15 -3.37 8.98
C PHE A 171 -14.62 -4.15 10.22
N PRO A 172 -14.95 -3.47 11.33
CA PRO A 172 -15.26 -4.14 12.60
C PRO A 172 -16.48 -5.07 12.51
N HIS A 173 -17.42 -4.78 11.60
CA HIS A 173 -18.62 -5.60 11.43
C HIS A 173 -18.38 -6.89 10.65
N VAL A 174 -17.32 -6.97 9.85
CA VAL A 174 -16.96 -8.17 9.09
C VAL A 174 -16.29 -9.20 10.00
N SER A 175 -15.53 -8.75 10.99
CA SER A 175 -14.81 -9.63 11.92
C SER A 175 -15.75 -10.39 12.88
N GLN A 176 -17.02 -10.00 12.99
CA GLN A 176 -18.03 -10.67 13.83
C GLN A 176 -18.79 -11.79 13.09
N ARG A 177 -18.66 -11.89 11.78
CA ARG A 177 -19.21 -13.01 11.04
C ARG A 177 -18.19 -14.16 11.05
N SER A 178 -18.34 -15.09 12.00
CA SER A 178 -17.67 -16.38 11.95
C SER A 178 -18.08 -17.04 10.63
N VAL A 179 -17.15 -17.25 9.73
CA VAL A 179 -17.38 -18.08 8.54
C VAL A 179 -17.36 -19.50 9.06
N GLU A 180 -18.53 -20.10 9.23
CA GLU A 180 -18.63 -21.51 9.59
C GLU A 180 -18.36 -22.36 8.35
N PHE A 181 -17.40 -23.27 8.48
CA PHE A 181 -17.11 -24.29 7.48
C PHE A 181 -17.62 -25.64 8.00
N ASN A 182 -18.22 -26.44 7.13
CA ASN A 182 -18.55 -27.80 7.47
C ASN A 182 -17.28 -28.68 7.57
N ALA A 183 -17.44 -29.91 8.05
CA ALA A 183 -16.33 -30.87 8.19
C ALA A 183 -15.60 -31.19 6.87
N ALA A 184 -16.17 -30.83 5.72
CA ALA A 184 -15.56 -30.99 4.40
C ALA A 184 -14.86 -29.70 3.92
N GLY A 185 -14.78 -28.64 4.76
CA GLY A 185 -14.16 -27.34 4.41
C GLY A 185 -15.00 -26.49 3.47
N THR A 186 -16.29 -26.78 3.32
CA THR A 186 -17.22 -25.96 2.52
C THR A 186 -17.87 -24.89 3.39
N ARG A 187 -17.90 -23.66 2.90
CA ARG A 187 -18.56 -22.54 3.59
C ARG A 187 -20.03 -22.84 3.78
N ILE A 188 -20.52 -22.74 5.02
CA ILE A 188 -21.95 -22.82 5.33
C ILE A 188 -22.58 -21.45 5.00
N PRO A 189 -23.69 -21.41 4.22
CA PRO A 189 -24.33 -20.15 3.84
C PRO A 189 -24.90 -19.35 5.01
#